data_13b19de3393041dc2376fbe847ffc904
#
_entry.id   13b19de3393041dc2376fbe847ffc904
#
_cell.length_a   1.000
_cell.length_b   1.000
_cell.length_c   1.000
_cell.angle_alpha   90.00
_cell.angle_beta   90.00
_cell.angle_gamma   90.00
#
_symmetry.space_group_name_H-M   'P 1'
#
loop_
_entity.id
_entity.type
_entity.pdbx_description
1 polymer ?
#
loop_
_entity_poly.entity_id
_entity_poly.type
_entity_poly.pdbx_seq_one_letter_code
_entity_poly.pdbx_strand_id
1 'polypeptide(L)'
;MAKSIKIILESAIGIFLLLGCANQLPPGGGDVDTTPPEIIESYPPDGTVSYKENFFEVKFSEYVDKRSFREAIFISPSVDGEMEIDWTGRTATVSFSNGFKPNLTYVINIGTDVVDLNNRNRMASSFTLTFSTGNEIDRRKISGKVFNKDAEGTMIFAYKIQDDTTNYLNSKPLYISQVGKDGTYKLDGLASAAYRIFAVKDHFKDYLFQVEQDMIGIPYQDVFLSSNDSLFEGLNYFLFKADTNKPRLMESLMTDERHILTKFSEEIDTSSIKADNFRIVDSSAHLVSNILYAFRSLNKKEEIVLVPEEKLNPSDQLFLVAENFSDIEGNVNKSDKVSLIVSDRADTTSIKLVKTHPQSNSKIDFLDSKILIYFDDAFEKENINNAVRLNDSLGNKIPVNISFPDDATLLIKPLLKLKPDYNFILSINLNYFEDANGNKTDSIFQLKFLTLSGLEFTGLSGKVTVQDSSLVLVLESTNNPDKKYFHKAASSSDFSFERIEAGTYRLWAFQDKNNDGKYNYGWFAPFRFSEKFYVYPEELNLRPRWTLTDLLFQIEK
;
A
#
# COMPACT_ATOMS: atom_id res chain seq x y z
N MET A 1 -13.55 -3.16 -95.48
CA MET A 1 -12.56 -3.30 -94.35
C MET A 1 -12.10 -1.96 -93.82
N ALA A 2 -11.75 -0.93 -94.59
CA ALA A 2 -11.23 0.35 -94.04
C ALA A 2 -12.21 1.15 -93.15
N LYS A 3 -13.52 1.13 -93.38
CA LYS A 3 -14.53 1.84 -92.60
C LYS A 3 -14.78 1.18 -91.24
N SER A 4 -14.70 -0.16 -91.15
CA SER A 4 -14.92 -0.87 -89.90
C SER A 4 -13.72 -0.74 -88.91
N ILE A 5 -12.52 -0.59 -89.46
CA ILE A 5 -11.29 -0.38 -88.68
C ILE A 5 -11.27 1.02 -88.04
N LYS A 6 -11.79 2.03 -88.82
CA LYS A 6 -11.86 3.42 -88.31
C LYS A 6 -12.83 3.59 -87.15
N ILE A 7 -13.99 2.90 -87.19
CA ILE A 7 -15.00 2.96 -86.16
C ILE A 7 -14.47 2.23 -84.88
N ILE A 8 -13.76 1.11 -85.02
CA ILE A 8 -13.16 0.41 -83.91
C ILE A 8 -12.04 1.24 -83.28
N LEU A 9 -11.25 1.95 -84.06
CA LEU A 9 -10.14 2.80 -83.55
C LEU A 9 -10.71 4.06 -82.87
N GLU A 10 -11.77 4.68 -83.37
CA GLU A 10 -12.43 5.82 -82.70
C GLU A 10 -13.16 5.39 -81.43
N SER A 11 -13.77 4.20 -81.40
CA SER A 11 -14.35 3.64 -80.16
C SER A 11 -13.32 3.28 -79.16
N ALA A 12 -12.15 2.74 -79.54
CA ALA A 12 -11.05 2.40 -78.62
C ALA A 12 -10.40 3.68 -78.03
N ILE A 13 -10.27 4.77 -78.77
CA ILE A 13 -9.77 6.05 -78.29
C ILE A 13 -10.77 6.69 -77.32
N GLY A 14 -12.10 6.58 -77.59
CA GLY A 14 -13.15 7.08 -76.69
C GLY A 14 -13.18 6.32 -75.31
N ILE A 15 -12.91 5.02 -75.33
CA ILE A 15 -12.85 4.20 -74.09
C ILE A 15 -11.57 4.49 -73.27
N PHE A 16 -10.46 4.82 -73.91
CA PHE A 16 -9.21 5.16 -73.21
C PHE A 16 -9.26 6.55 -72.55
N LEU A 17 -10.12 7.45 -72.98
CA LEU A 17 -10.34 8.78 -72.37
C LEU A 17 -11.26 8.73 -71.14
N LEU A 18 -11.97 7.61 -70.88
CA LEU A 18 -12.85 7.42 -69.72
C LEU A 18 -12.20 6.67 -68.57
N LEU A 19 -10.95 6.23 -68.70
CA LEU A 19 -10.20 5.55 -67.66
C LEU A 19 -9.26 6.48 -66.88
N GLY A 20 -9.36 7.79 -67.06
CA GLY A 20 -8.73 8.77 -66.18
C GLY A 20 -9.43 8.81 -64.82
N CYS A 21 -9.21 7.83 -63.96
CA CYS A 21 -9.47 7.99 -62.55
C CYS A 21 -8.58 9.11 -62.02
N ALA A 22 -9.15 10.32 -61.94
CA ALA A 22 -8.55 11.35 -61.11
C ALA A 22 -8.54 10.80 -59.67
N ASN A 23 -7.38 10.34 -59.23
CA ASN A 23 -7.14 10.14 -57.81
C ASN A 23 -7.26 11.53 -57.17
N GLN A 24 -8.43 11.84 -56.61
CA GLN A 24 -8.54 12.97 -55.70
C GLN A 24 -7.71 12.60 -54.48
N LEU A 25 -6.43 12.97 -54.51
CA LEU A 25 -5.69 13.10 -53.27
C LEU A 25 -6.50 14.06 -52.39
N PRO A 26 -6.87 13.66 -51.19
CA PRO A 26 -7.46 14.63 -50.27
C PRO A 26 -6.52 15.84 -50.23
N PRO A 27 -7.05 17.07 -50.20
CA PRO A 27 -6.21 18.25 -50.09
C PRO A 27 -5.23 18.02 -48.93
N GLY A 28 -3.95 18.16 -49.22
CA GLY A 28 -2.90 18.04 -48.21
C GLY A 28 -3.30 18.98 -47.07
N GLY A 29 -3.61 18.44 -45.90
CA GLY A 29 -3.87 19.26 -44.72
C GLY A 29 -2.70 20.21 -44.53
N GLY A 30 -2.94 21.38 -43.95
CA GLY A 30 -1.87 22.27 -43.50
C GLY A 30 -0.91 21.55 -42.53
N ASP A 31 0.12 22.23 -42.14
CA ASP A 31 1.03 21.71 -41.10
C ASP A 31 0.24 21.28 -39.88
N VAL A 32 0.70 20.18 -39.24
CA VAL A 32 0.05 19.66 -38.04
C VAL A 32 0.12 20.74 -36.96
N ASP A 33 -1.03 21.07 -36.40
CA ASP A 33 -1.10 22.01 -35.28
C ASP A 33 -0.44 21.41 -34.05
N THR A 34 0.59 22.06 -33.55
CA THR A 34 1.34 21.70 -32.34
C THR A 34 1.25 22.76 -31.26
N THR A 35 0.39 23.78 -31.47
CA THR A 35 0.21 24.90 -30.54
C THR A 35 -0.69 24.48 -29.38
N PRO A 36 -0.24 24.52 -28.13
CA PRO A 36 -1.09 24.23 -26.96
C PRO A 36 -2.14 25.34 -26.78
N PRO A 37 -3.36 24.98 -26.33
CA PRO A 37 -4.35 25.99 -25.96
C PRO A 37 -3.92 26.73 -24.70
N GLU A 38 -4.24 28.02 -24.62
CA GLU A 38 -3.95 28.91 -23.50
C GLU A 38 -5.20 29.66 -23.06
N ILE A 39 -5.30 29.99 -21.75
CA ILE A 39 -6.34 30.91 -21.26
C ILE A 39 -5.82 32.34 -21.41
N ILE A 40 -6.49 33.15 -22.20
CA ILE A 40 -6.09 34.50 -22.56
C ILE A 40 -6.86 35.60 -21.81
N GLU A 41 -8.01 35.25 -21.20
CA GLU A 41 -8.85 36.19 -20.47
C GLU A 41 -9.66 35.45 -19.40
N SER A 42 -9.91 36.08 -18.26
CA SER A 42 -10.78 35.58 -17.20
C SER A 42 -11.68 36.66 -16.64
N TYR A 43 -12.85 36.23 -16.17
CA TYR A 43 -13.75 37.06 -15.37
C TYR A 43 -14.23 36.27 -14.14
N PRO A 44 -14.15 36.84 -12.92
CA PRO A 44 -13.58 38.16 -12.66
C PRO A 44 -12.07 38.21 -12.98
N PRO A 45 -11.47 39.40 -13.11
CA PRO A 45 -10.02 39.52 -13.15
C PRO A 45 -9.37 38.90 -11.91
N ASP A 46 -8.16 38.34 -12.08
CA ASP A 46 -7.39 37.78 -10.95
C ASP A 46 -7.17 38.84 -9.85
N GLY A 47 -7.32 38.42 -8.59
CA GLY A 47 -7.22 39.30 -7.43
C GLY A 47 -8.44 40.14 -7.12
N THR A 48 -9.60 39.91 -7.76
CA THR A 48 -10.85 40.63 -7.46
C THR A 48 -11.33 40.35 -6.04
N VAL A 49 -11.77 41.39 -5.34
CA VAL A 49 -12.40 41.30 -4.00
C VAL A 49 -13.86 41.71 -4.05
N SER A 50 -14.61 41.34 -3.01
CA SER A 50 -16.05 41.61 -2.89
C SER A 50 -16.87 41.12 -4.08
N TYR A 51 -16.47 40.02 -4.67
CA TYR A 51 -17.15 39.40 -5.80
C TYR A 51 -18.51 38.82 -5.38
N LYS A 52 -19.58 39.10 -6.15
CA LYS A 52 -20.96 38.78 -5.77
C LYS A 52 -21.70 37.88 -6.76
N GLU A 53 -21.13 37.67 -7.96
CA GLU A 53 -21.75 36.80 -8.94
C GLU A 53 -21.57 35.33 -8.54
N ASN A 54 -22.36 34.46 -9.15
CA ASN A 54 -22.33 33.01 -8.91
C ASN A 54 -21.61 32.22 -10.02
N PHE A 55 -20.81 32.88 -10.84
CA PHE A 55 -20.11 32.28 -11.96
C PHE A 55 -18.69 32.86 -12.11
N PHE A 56 -17.87 32.20 -12.90
CA PHE A 56 -16.65 32.76 -13.47
C PHE A 56 -16.55 32.38 -14.94
N GLU A 57 -15.73 33.11 -15.69
CA GLU A 57 -15.50 32.85 -17.11
C GLU A 57 -14.02 32.72 -17.42
N VAL A 58 -13.69 31.86 -18.37
CA VAL A 58 -12.36 31.76 -18.98
C VAL A 58 -12.48 31.67 -20.49
N LYS A 59 -11.60 32.40 -21.18
CA LYS A 59 -11.55 32.44 -22.65
C LYS A 59 -10.25 31.84 -23.13
N PHE A 60 -10.36 30.86 -24.00
CA PHE A 60 -9.21 30.18 -24.59
C PHE A 60 -8.71 30.86 -25.88
N SER A 61 -7.43 30.66 -26.19
CA SER A 61 -6.80 31.06 -27.44
C SER A 61 -7.45 30.38 -28.67
N GLU A 62 -7.98 29.16 -28.46
CA GLU A 62 -8.59 28.32 -29.48
C GLU A 62 -9.73 27.46 -28.91
N TYR A 63 -10.35 26.61 -29.72
CA TYR A 63 -11.40 25.69 -29.29
C TYR A 63 -10.80 24.50 -28.57
N VAL A 64 -11.32 24.19 -27.37
CA VAL A 64 -10.90 23.08 -26.51
C VAL A 64 -11.98 22.02 -26.40
N ASP A 65 -11.58 20.79 -26.05
CA ASP A 65 -12.48 19.71 -25.72
C ASP A 65 -13.20 20.03 -24.40
N LYS A 66 -14.51 20.14 -24.45
CA LYS A 66 -15.37 20.57 -23.32
C LYS A 66 -15.32 19.60 -22.14
N ARG A 67 -15.11 18.31 -22.41
CA ARG A 67 -15.02 17.29 -21.39
C ARG A 67 -13.68 17.39 -20.66
N SER A 68 -12.58 17.53 -21.39
CA SER A 68 -11.26 17.69 -20.78
C SER A 68 -11.19 18.95 -19.91
N PHE A 69 -11.83 20.05 -20.32
CA PHE A 69 -11.94 21.25 -19.51
C PHE A 69 -12.70 20.99 -18.19
N ARG A 70 -13.87 20.34 -18.28
CA ARG A 70 -14.67 20.00 -17.08
C ARG A 70 -13.88 19.14 -16.08
N GLU A 71 -13.12 18.20 -16.59
CA GLU A 71 -12.31 17.28 -15.77
C GLU A 71 -11.04 17.95 -15.19
N ALA A 72 -10.56 19.03 -15.83
CA ALA A 72 -9.35 19.75 -15.43
C ALA A 72 -9.62 20.92 -14.46
N ILE A 73 -10.88 21.29 -14.22
CA ILE A 73 -11.24 22.37 -13.29
C ILE A 73 -11.14 21.89 -11.86
N PHE A 74 -10.42 22.66 -11.06
CA PHE A 74 -10.26 22.41 -9.64
C PHE A 74 -10.51 23.70 -8.84
N ILE A 75 -11.46 23.68 -7.91
CA ILE A 75 -11.90 24.88 -7.18
C ILE A 75 -11.74 24.67 -5.68
N SER A 76 -11.05 25.58 -5.05
CA SER A 76 -10.83 25.59 -3.59
C SER A 76 -11.11 26.98 -3.02
N PRO A 77 -11.95 27.11 -1.99
CA PRO A 77 -12.75 26.08 -1.33
C PRO A 77 -13.82 25.47 -2.23
N SER A 78 -14.33 24.30 -1.84
CA SER A 78 -15.41 23.62 -2.58
C SER A 78 -16.68 24.47 -2.61
N VAL A 79 -17.33 24.51 -3.77
CA VAL A 79 -18.60 25.20 -3.96
C VAL A 79 -19.74 24.19 -3.87
N ASP A 80 -20.76 24.51 -3.07
CA ASP A 80 -21.94 23.66 -2.92
C ASP A 80 -22.88 23.81 -4.14
N GLY A 81 -23.59 22.75 -4.48
CA GLY A 81 -24.55 22.73 -5.57
C GLY A 81 -23.98 22.16 -6.86
N GLU A 82 -24.78 22.23 -7.93
CA GLU A 82 -24.41 21.73 -9.24
C GLU A 82 -23.56 22.75 -10.00
N MET A 83 -22.50 22.26 -10.64
CA MET A 83 -21.66 23.04 -11.54
C MET A 83 -22.17 22.89 -12.97
N GLU A 84 -22.58 24.00 -13.57
CA GLU A 84 -22.97 24.10 -14.97
C GLU A 84 -21.89 24.83 -15.79
N ILE A 85 -21.68 24.39 -17.02
CA ILE A 85 -20.67 24.98 -17.91
C ILE A 85 -21.32 25.29 -19.26
N ASP A 86 -21.49 26.57 -19.53
CA ASP A 86 -21.99 27.08 -20.79
C ASP A 86 -20.83 27.57 -21.67
N TRP A 87 -21.01 27.45 -22.99
CA TRP A 87 -19.99 27.82 -23.95
C TRP A 87 -20.49 28.80 -24.97
N THR A 88 -19.80 29.94 -25.05
CA THR A 88 -19.99 30.92 -26.11
C THR A 88 -18.69 31.06 -26.91
N GLY A 89 -18.64 30.39 -28.08
CA GLY A 89 -17.41 30.32 -28.86
C GLY A 89 -16.27 29.63 -28.09
N ARG A 90 -15.22 30.38 -27.81
CA ARG A 90 -14.04 29.91 -27.05
C ARG A 90 -14.08 30.29 -25.57
N THR A 91 -15.20 30.84 -25.10
CA THR A 91 -15.38 31.23 -23.70
C THR A 91 -16.25 30.20 -22.97
N ALA A 92 -15.75 29.70 -21.85
CA ALA A 92 -16.48 28.86 -20.90
C ALA A 92 -16.98 29.73 -19.74
N THR A 93 -18.28 29.72 -19.49
CA THR A 93 -18.91 30.29 -18.29
C THR A 93 -19.25 29.15 -17.33
N VAL A 94 -18.65 29.16 -16.16
CA VAL A 94 -18.84 28.15 -15.12
C VAL A 94 -19.68 28.76 -14.01
N SER A 95 -20.89 28.24 -13.79
CA SER A 95 -21.85 28.74 -12.81
C SER A 95 -22.20 27.68 -11.77
N PHE A 96 -22.69 28.15 -10.62
CA PHE A 96 -23.04 27.29 -9.47
C PHE A 96 -24.43 27.62 -8.96
N SER A 97 -25.28 26.61 -8.78
CA SER A 97 -26.67 26.79 -8.35
C SER A 97 -26.79 27.46 -6.98
N ASN A 98 -25.87 27.21 -6.04
CA ASN A 98 -25.88 27.81 -4.71
C ASN A 98 -24.96 29.02 -4.56
N GLY A 99 -24.20 29.37 -5.63
CA GLY A 99 -23.24 30.46 -5.60
C GLY A 99 -22.04 30.23 -4.67
N PHE A 100 -21.22 31.26 -4.55
CA PHE A 100 -20.03 31.23 -3.70
C PHE A 100 -20.36 31.60 -2.25
N LYS A 101 -19.75 30.90 -1.28
CA LYS A 101 -19.91 31.23 0.15
C LYS A 101 -19.30 32.60 0.47
N PRO A 102 -19.88 33.39 1.36
CA PRO A 102 -19.39 34.73 1.69
C PRO A 102 -18.08 34.68 2.49
N ASN A 103 -17.28 35.74 2.36
CA ASN A 103 -16.01 35.95 3.08
C ASN A 103 -14.99 34.83 2.92
N LEU A 104 -14.89 34.29 1.69
CA LEU A 104 -13.88 33.28 1.33
C LEU A 104 -13.11 33.72 0.09
N THR A 105 -11.85 33.38 0.05
CA THR A 105 -11.01 33.45 -1.14
C THR A 105 -11.10 32.16 -1.93
N TYR A 106 -11.51 32.26 -3.18
CA TYR A 106 -11.58 31.14 -4.12
C TYR A 106 -10.33 31.11 -4.99
N VAL A 107 -9.71 29.95 -5.10
CA VAL A 107 -8.61 29.64 -5.99
C VAL A 107 -9.10 28.59 -6.98
N ILE A 108 -9.18 28.97 -8.26
CA ILE A 108 -9.62 28.12 -9.35
C ILE A 108 -8.38 27.73 -10.14
N ASN A 109 -8.06 26.45 -10.15
CA ASN A 109 -6.98 25.90 -10.96
C ASN A 109 -7.55 25.15 -12.16
N ILE A 110 -7.05 25.44 -13.35
CA ILE A 110 -7.35 24.70 -14.57
C ILE A 110 -6.06 24.00 -14.98
N GLY A 111 -6.09 22.67 -14.92
CA GLY A 111 -4.91 21.82 -15.12
C GLY A 111 -4.51 21.71 -16.60
N THR A 112 -3.33 21.17 -16.83
CA THR A 112 -2.76 20.94 -18.17
C THR A 112 -3.46 19.83 -18.96
N ASP A 113 -4.44 19.14 -18.37
CA ASP A 113 -5.20 18.08 -19.04
C ASP A 113 -6.25 18.60 -20.04
N VAL A 114 -6.49 19.91 -20.09
CA VAL A 114 -7.29 20.54 -21.15
C VAL A 114 -6.58 20.35 -22.49
N VAL A 115 -7.31 19.82 -23.47
CA VAL A 115 -6.79 19.59 -24.83
C VAL A 115 -7.56 20.39 -25.86
N ASP A 116 -6.89 20.79 -26.95
CA ASP A 116 -7.55 21.40 -28.09
C ASP A 116 -8.42 20.38 -28.87
N LEU A 117 -9.26 20.87 -29.76
CA LEU A 117 -10.10 20.02 -30.62
C LEU A 117 -9.36 19.47 -31.84
N ASN A 118 -8.24 20.09 -32.27
CA ASN A 118 -7.57 19.74 -33.52
C ASN A 118 -6.69 18.50 -33.38
N ASN A 119 -5.61 18.58 -32.58
CA ASN A 119 -4.63 17.51 -32.42
C ASN A 119 -4.51 17.00 -31.00
N ARG A 120 -5.40 17.43 -30.08
CA ARG A 120 -5.38 17.09 -28.64
C ARG A 120 -4.11 17.56 -27.96
N ASN A 121 -3.55 18.69 -28.38
CA ASN A 121 -2.45 19.33 -27.70
C ASN A 121 -2.91 19.74 -26.30
N ARG A 122 -2.15 19.38 -25.27
CA ARG A 122 -2.44 19.74 -23.87
C ARG A 122 -1.95 21.16 -23.58
N MET A 123 -2.63 21.87 -22.69
CA MET A 123 -2.13 23.15 -22.17
C MET A 123 -0.67 22.99 -21.67
N ALA A 124 0.17 23.94 -22.04
CA ALA A 124 1.59 23.94 -21.66
C ALA A 124 1.80 24.19 -20.16
N SER A 125 0.93 24.98 -19.53
CA SER A 125 0.95 25.31 -18.11
C SER A 125 -0.47 25.38 -17.55
N SER A 126 -0.63 25.12 -16.26
CA SER A 126 -1.89 25.33 -15.56
C SER A 126 -2.19 26.83 -15.42
N PHE A 127 -3.48 27.16 -15.41
CA PHE A 127 -3.98 28.51 -15.16
C PHE A 127 -4.58 28.60 -13.75
N THR A 128 -4.31 29.70 -13.04
CA THR A 128 -4.89 29.95 -11.72
C THR A 128 -5.61 31.31 -11.72
N LEU A 129 -6.88 31.29 -11.29
CA LEU A 129 -7.68 32.47 -11.05
C LEU A 129 -7.99 32.56 -9.55
N THR A 130 -7.70 33.69 -8.92
CA THR A 130 -8.00 33.93 -7.51
C THR A 130 -8.92 35.14 -7.35
N PHE A 131 -10.01 34.98 -6.60
CA PHE A 131 -10.87 36.07 -6.21
C PHE A 131 -11.45 35.84 -4.82
N SER A 132 -11.99 36.90 -4.19
CA SER A 132 -12.63 36.78 -2.87
C SER A 132 -14.04 37.34 -2.89
N THR A 133 -14.95 36.64 -2.22
CA THR A 133 -16.29 37.15 -1.89
C THR A 133 -16.27 38.10 -0.70
N GLY A 134 -15.17 38.14 0.07
CA GLY A 134 -14.87 39.08 1.12
C GLY A 134 -14.15 40.34 0.59
N ASN A 135 -13.73 41.20 1.51
CA ASN A 135 -13.06 42.47 1.20
C ASN A 135 -11.53 42.36 1.07
N GLU A 136 -10.97 41.15 1.25
CA GLU A 136 -9.54 40.88 1.12
C GLU A 136 -9.30 39.50 0.49
N ILE A 137 -8.11 39.31 -0.07
CA ILE A 137 -7.62 38.02 -0.57
C ILE A 137 -6.81 37.34 0.53
N ASP A 138 -7.26 36.17 0.97
CA ASP A 138 -6.47 35.30 1.83
C ASP A 138 -5.28 34.74 1.07
N ARG A 139 -4.07 34.84 1.67
CA ARG A 139 -2.82 34.40 1.05
C ARG A 139 -2.08 33.32 1.86
N ARG A 140 -2.76 32.74 2.84
CA ARG A 140 -2.17 31.71 3.70
C ARG A 140 -2.08 30.39 2.94
N LYS A 141 -1.03 29.63 3.25
CA LYS A 141 -0.65 28.45 2.48
C LYS A 141 -0.26 27.30 3.39
N ILE A 142 -0.56 26.09 2.92
CA ILE A 142 -0.06 24.85 3.52
C ILE A 142 0.53 24.01 2.40
N SER A 143 1.71 23.43 2.63
CA SER A 143 2.35 22.57 1.65
C SER A 143 3.00 21.35 2.31
N GLY A 144 3.19 20.32 1.50
CA GLY A 144 3.81 19.08 1.94
C GLY A 144 3.97 18.09 0.79
N LYS A 145 4.27 16.86 1.17
CA LYS A 145 4.51 15.78 0.22
C LYS A 145 3.87 14.46 0.70
N VAL A 146 3.35 13.71 -0.25
CA VAL A 146 2.90 12.32 -0.08
C VAL A 146 3.99 11.40 -0.61
N PHE A 147 4.48 10.49 0.22
CA PHE A 147 5.68 9.68 -0.06
C PHE A 147 5.37 8.26 -0.57
N ASN A 148 4.17 7.99 -1.02
CA ASN A 148 3.80 6.71 -1.65
C ASN A 148 4.21 6.67 -3.13
N LYS A 149 4.44 5.48 -3.68
CA LYS A 149 4.77 5.30 -5.11
C LYS A 149 3.69 5.87 -6.04
N ASP A 150 2.42 5.67 -5.68
CA ASP A 150 1.25 6.12 -6.45
C ASP A 150 0.62 7.37 -5.84
N ALA A 151 1.45 8.33 -5.41
CA ALA A 151 0.98 9.57 -4.77
C ALA A 151 0.23 10.50 -5.72
N GLU A 152 0.55 10.49 -7.01
CA GLU A 152 -0.09 11.35 -8.02
C GLU A 152 -1.62 11.22 -8.00
N GLY A 153 -2.31 12.35 -8.02
CA GLY A 153 -3.77 12.40 -8.00
C GLY A 153 -4.42 12.17 -6.63
N THR A 154 -3.64 11.96 -5.57
CA THR A 154 -4.17 11.97 -4.21
C THR A 154 -4.76 13.35 -3.90
N MET A 155 -5.92 13.38 -3.26
CA MET A 155 -6.60 14.61 -2.86
C MET A 155 -6.16 15.02 -1.46
N ILE A 156 -5.98 16.30 -1.23
CA ILE A 156 -5.71 16.87 0.08
C ILE A 156 -6.98 17.55 0.56
N PHE A 157 -7.57 17.03 1.61
CA PHE A 157 -8.82 17.47 2.20
C PHE A 157 -8.55 18.30 3.45
N ALA A 158 -8.88 19.59 3.41
CA ALA A 158 -8.69 20.49 4.56
C ALA A 158 -10.05 20.90 5.16
N TYR A 159 -10.21 20.59 6.43
CA TYR A 159 -11.40 20.89 7.23
C TYR A 159 -11.07 21.97 8.25
N LYS A 160 -11.89 23.00 8.32
CA LYS A 160 -11.81 23.99 9.40
C LYS A 160 -12.28 23.34 10.71
N ILE A 161 -11.44 23.39 11.73
CA ILE A 161 -11.76 22.80 13.04
C ILE A 161 -12.83 23.64 13.72
N GLN A 162 -13.93 23.00 14.07
CA GLN A 162 -15.03 23.59 14.85
C GLN A 162 -15.03 23.04 16.28
N ASP A 163 -14.82 21.73 16.42
CA ASP A 163 -14.69 21.03 17.69
C ASP A 163 -13.82 19.75 17.49
N ASP A 164 -13.37 19.14 18.59
CA ASP A 164 -12.52 17.95 18.55
C ASP A 164 -13.29 16.63 18.36
N THR A 165 -14.61 16.66 18.44
CA THR A 165 -15.47 15.46 18.38
C THR A 165 -16.02 15.18 17.00
N THR A 166 -15.95 16.15 16.09
CA THR A 166 -16.49 16.04 14.73
C THR A 166 -15.69 15.06 13.90
N ASN A 167 -16.36 14.05 13.33
CA ASN A 167 -15.77 13.21 12.28
C ASN A 167 -15.84 13.95 10.95
N TYR A 168 -14.77 14.67 10.64
CA TYR A 168 -14.70 15.51 9.45
C TYR A 168 -14.82 14.72 8.14
N LEU A 169 -14.35 13.50 8.10
CA LEU A 169 -14.33 12.66 6.88
C LEU A 169 -15.73 12.23 6.40
N ASN A 170 -16.77 12.41 7.22
CA ASN A 170 -18.16 12.17 6.83
C ASN A 170 -18.77 13.34 6.03
N SER A 171 -18.03 14.40 5.81
CA SER A 171 -18.48 15.59 5.08
C SER A 171 -17.44 16.02 4.03
N LYS A 172 -17.88 16.79 3.05
CA LYS A 172 -16.96 17.35 2.06
C LYS A 172 -16.03 18.38 2.71
N PRO A 173 -14.74 18.38 2.33
CA PRO A 173 -13.76 19.34 2.86
C PRO A 173 -14.09 20.76 2.39
N LEU A 174 -13.66 21.75 3.20
CA LEU A 174 -13.80 23.15 2.82
C LEU A 174 -12.80 23.52 1.72
N TYR A 175 -11.52 23.15 1.90
CA TYR A 175 -10.48 23.35 0.88
C TYR A 175 -9.95 22.01 0.39
N ILE A 176 -9.64 21.98 -0.88
CA ILE A 176 -9.09 20.80 -1.56
C ILE A 176 -7.85 21.19 -2.37
N SER A 177 -6.93 20.25 -2.52
CA SER A 177 -5.81 20.31 -3.45
C SER A 177 -5.51 18.93 -4.00
N GLN A 178 -4.72 18.84 -5.05
CA GLN A 178 -4.33 17.58 -5.65
C GLN A 178 -2.81 17.44 -5.63
N VAL A 179 -2.35 16.25 -5.34
CA VAL A 179 -0.92 15.88 -5.33
C VAL A 179 -0.43 15.72 -6.77
N GLY A 180 0.67 16.40 -7.09
CA GLY A 180 1.33 16.33 -8.39
C GLY A 180 2.18 15.06 -8.59
N LYS A 181 2.80 14.93 -9.77
CA LYS A 181 3.64 13.78 -10.17
C LYS A 181 4.84 13.54 -9.26
N ASP A 182 5.38 14.60 -8.69
CA ASP A 182 6.52 14.55 -7.76
C ASP A 182 6.12 14.26 -6.31
N GLY A 183 4.82 14.03 -6.09
CA GLY A 183 4.23 13.79 -4.77
C GLY A 183 3.99 15.06 -3.95
N THR A 184 4.33 16.25 -4.43
CA THR A 184 4.10 17.51 -3.71
C THR A 184 2.67 18.01 -3.86
N TYR A 185 2.23 18.80 -2.88
CA TYR A 185 0.95 19.48 -2.92
C TYR A 185 1.02 20.86 -2.26
N LYS A 186 0.05 21.69 -2.57
CA LYS A 186 -0.10 23.03 -2.02
C LYS A 186 -1.57 23.39 -1.90
N LEU A 187 -1.96 23.89 -0.74
CA LEU A 187 -3.21 24.57 -0.48
C LEU A 187 -2.96 26.06 -0.40
N ASP A 188 -3.58 26.84 -1.24
CA ASP A 188 -3.49 28.30 -1.30
C ASP A 188 -4.84 28.94 -0.95
N GLY A 189 -4.83 30.21 -0.57
CA GLY A 189 -6.04 30.99 -0.33
C GLY A 189 -6.79 30.64 0.95
N LEU A 190 -6.11 30.08 1.96
CA LEU A 190 -6.75 29.69 3.21
C LEU A 190 -7.04 30.88 4.11
N ALA A 191 -8.25 30.91 4.69
CA ALA A 191 -8.61 31.88 5.73
C ALA A 191 -7.82 31.63 7.02
N SER A 192 -7.77 32.66 7.90
CA SER A 192 -7.19 32.52 9.25
C SER A 192 -8.07 31.57 10.09
N ALA A 193 -7.56 30.38 10.39
CA ALA A 193 -8.24 29.36 11.19
C ALA A 193 -7.29 28.22 11.58
N ALA A 194 -7.82 27.28 12.39
CA ALA A 194 -7.24 25.98 12.63
C ALA A 194 -7.78 24.96 11.60
N TYR A 195 -6.92 24.13 11.07
CA TYR A 195 -7.26 23.14 10.05
C TYR A 195 -6.78 21.75 10.42
N ARG A 196 -7.66 20.75 10.22
CA ARG A 196 -7.31 19.33 10.17
C ARG A 196 -7.27 18.87 8.72
N ILE A 197 -6.16 18.27 8.29
CA ILE A 197 -5.91 18.03 6.87
C ILE A 197 -5.56 16.57 6.67
N PHE A 198 -6.23 15.94 5.72
CA PHE A 198 -6.02 14.54 5.35
C PHE A 198 -5.56 14.44 3.90
N ALA A 199 -4.72 13.45 3.62
CA ALA A 199 -4.43 13.04 2.24
C ALA A 199 -5.30 11.80 1.93
N VAL A 200 -6.14 11.86 0.89
CA VAL A 200 -7.08 10.80 0.54
C VAL A 200 -6.90 10.41 -0.93
N LYS A 201 -6.61 9.14 -1.19
CA LYS A 201 -6.64 8.58 -2.55
C LYS A 201 -8.10 8.24 -2.88
N ASP A 202 -8.88 9.28 -3.18
CA ASP A 202 -10.32 9.21 -3.43
C ASP A 202 -10.58 8.45 -4.74
N HIS A 203 -11.10 7.23 -4.61
CA HIS A 203 -11.36 6.33 -5.74
C HIS A 203 -12.56 6.80 -6.57
N PHE A 204 -13.61 7.28 -5.94
CA PHE A 204 -14.84 7.70 -6.60
C PHE A 204 -14.85 9.17 -7.03
N LYS A 205 -13.87 9.95 -6.58
CA LYS A 205 -13.75 11.39 -6.86
C LYS A 205 -14.98 12.19 -6.40
N ASP A 206 -15.56 11.80 -5.28
CA ASP A 206 -16.75 12.43 -4.69
C ASP A 206 -16.41 13.36 -3.51
N TYR A 207 -15.10 13.46 -3.18
CA TYR A 207 -14.55 14.23 -2.07
C TYR A 207 -15.02 13.76 -0.68
N LEU A 208 -15.30 12.48 -0.55
CA LEU A 208 -15.56 11.78 0.69
C LEU A 208 -14.53 10.67 0.91
N PHE A 209 -14.36 10.23 2.13
CA PHE A 209 -13.49 9.11 2.45
C PHE A 209 -14.30 7.83 2.66
N GLN A 210 -14.04 6.80 1.84
CA GLN A 210 -14.61 5.47 1.96
C GLN A 210 -13.55 4.47 2.45
N VAL A 211 -13.68 4.01 3.69
CA VAL A 211 -12.68 3.17 4.39
C VAL A 211 -12.25 1.95 3.57
N GLU A 212 -13.19 1.28 2.91
CA GLU A 212 -12.90 0.04 2.18
C GLU A 212 -12.25 0.26 0.81
N GLN A 213 -12.37 1.46 0.24
CA GLN A 213 -11.95 1.75 -1.14
C GLN A 213 -10.72 2.63 -1.17
N ASP A 214 -10.66 3.62 -0.29
CA ASP A 214 -9.67 4.68 -0.32
C ASP A 214 -8.46 4.37 0.55
N MET A 215 -7.31 4.94 0.18
CA MET A 215 -6.17 5.07 1.08
C MET A 215 -6.19 6.43 1.75
N ILE A 216 -5.75 6.50 3.00
CA ILE A 216 -5.73 7.73 3.78
C ILE A 216 -4.35 8.00 4.39
N GLY A 217 -3.97 9.27 4.43
CA GLY A 217 -2.85 9.79 5.22
C GLY A 217 -3.38 10.69 6.33
N ILE A 218 -3.05 10.36 7.57
CA ILE A 218 -3.45 11.10 8.76
C ILE A 218 -2.38 12.14 9.09
N PRO A 219 -2.73 13.40 9.43
CA PRO A 219 -1.75 14.41 9.81
C PRO A 219 -1.09 14.06 11.16
N TYR A 220 0.14 14.55 11.37
CA TYR A 220 0.82 14.41 12.66
C TYR A 220 0.44 15.53 13.66
N GLN A 221 -0.23 16.59 13.18
CA GLN A 221 -0.79 17.69 13.98
C GLN A 221 -1.84 18.46 13.18
N ASP A 222 -2.64 19.26 13.87
CA ASP A 222 -3.46 20.29 13.27
C ASP A 222 -2.63 21.52 12.91
N VAL A 223 -3.05 22.26 11.87
CA VAL A 223 -2.33 23.47 11.39
C VAL A 223 -3.11 24.73 11.77
N PHE A 224 -2.45 25.64 12.45
CA PHE A 224 -3.01 26.93 12.83
C PHE A 224 -2.45 28.02 11.95
N LEU A 225 -3.30 28.68 11.18
CA LEU A 225 -2.93 29.81 10.33
C LEU A 225 -3.46 31.11 10.89
N SER A 226 -2.58 32.10 10.98
CA SER A 226 -2.90 33.44 11.46
C SER A 226 -2.29 34.52 10.56
N SER A 227 -2.46 35.78 10.90
CA SER A 227 -1.77 36.87 10.19
C SER A 227 -0.23 36.81 10.34
N ASN A 228 0.25 36.27 11.46
CA ASN A 228 1.69 36.14 11.74
C ASN A 228 2.25 34.81 11.18
N ASP A 229 1.41 33.75 11.12
CA ASP A 229 1.79 32.42 10.64
C ASP A 229 0.98 32.12 9.37
N SER A 230 1.44 32.68 8.25
CA SER A 230 0.75 32.61 6.96
C SER A 230 1.17 31.44 6.09
N LEU A 231 2.21 30.72 6.49
CA LEU A 231 2.79 29.59 5.75
C LEU A 231 3.08 28.42 6.69
N PHE A 232 2.61 27.25 6.33
CA PHE A 232 2.98 25.99 6.97
C PHE A 232 3.53 25.04 5.91
N GLU A 233 4.74 24.55 6.11
CA GLU A 233 5.42 23.63 5.20
C GLU A 233 5.73 22.30 5.86
N GLY A 234 5.88 21.25 5.06
CA GLY A 234 6.29 19.94 5.55
C GLY A 234 5.17 19.14 6.25
N LEU A 235 3.89 19.43 5.95
CA LEU A 235 2.82 18.53 6.37
C LEU A 235 2.80 17.31 5.44
N ASN A 236 3.61 16.33 5.78
CA ASN A 236 3.90 15.18 4.96
C ASN A 236 3.03 13.97 5.33
N TYR A 237 2.79 13.07 4.35
CA TYR A 237 1.96 11.90 4.53
C TYR A 237 2.60 10.63 3.98
N PHE A 238 2.38 9.52 4.70
CA PHE A 238 2.30 8.18 4.16
C PHE A 238 0.83 7.77 4.11
N LEU A 239 0.41 7.28 2.95
CA LEU A 239 -0.93 6.71 2.79
C LEU A 239 -0.91 5.24 3.23
N PHE A 240 -1.97 4.84 3.90
CA PHE A 240 -2.24 3.44 4.21
C PHE A 240 -3.69 3.12 3.87
N LYS A 241 -3.96 1.86 3.58
CA LYS A 241 -5.33 1.36 3.46
C LYS A 241 -5.75 0.87 4.83
N ALA A 242 -6.79 1.48 5.38
CA ALA A 242 -7.31 1.05 6.66
C ALA A 242 -8.10 -0.25 6.48
N ASP A 243 -7.81 -1.24 7.29
CA ASP A 243 -8.65 -2.41 7.46
C ASP A 243 -9.41 -2.31 8.78
N THR A 244 -10.72 -2.34 8.71
CA THR A 244 -11.63 -2.30 9.85
C THR A 244 -12.50 -3.55 9.93
N ASN A 245 -12.34 -4.45 8.96
CA ASN A 245 -13.09 -5.68 8.90
C ASN A 245 -12.51 -6.67 9.92
N LYS A 246 -13.40 -7.36 10.61
CA LYS A 246 -12.97 -8.45 11.48
C LYS A 246 -12.89 -9.72 10.66
N PRO A 247 -11.86 -10.53 10.87
CA PRO A 247 -11.77 -11.81 10.22
C PRO A 247 -12.98 -12.68 10.59
N ARG A 248 -13.50 -13.42 9.61
CA ARG A 248 -14.67 -14.28 9.77
C ARG A 248 -14.33 -15.72 9.45
N LEU A 249 -14.87 -16.64 10.23
CA LEU A 249 -14.83 -18.05 9.94
C LEU A 249 -15.85 -18.36 8.81
N MET A 250 -15.37 -18.81 7.64
CA MET A 250 -16.20 -18.97 6.44
C MET A 250 -16.65 -20.39 6.19
N GLU A 251 -15.75 -21.35 6.36
CA GLU A 251 -15.97 -22.74 5.98
C GLU A 251 -15.12 -23.68 6.83
N SER A 252 -15.64 -24.88 7.11
CA SER A 252 -14.92 -25.91 7.81
C SER A 252 -15.34 -27.28 7.28
N LEU A 253 -14.36 -28.07 6.83
CA LEU A 253 -14.60 -29.42 6.33
C LEU A 253 -13.46 -30.36 6.72
N MET A 254 -13.76 -31.60 7.00
CA MET A 254 -12.76 -32.64 7.21
C MET A 254 -12.28 -33.21 5.87
N THR A 255 -10.96 -33.21 5.67
CA THR A 255 -10.33 -33.87 4.50
C THR A 255 -10.18 -35.36 4.66
N ASP A 256 -10.10 -35.81 5.90
CA ASP A 256 -10.04 -37.18 6.38
C ASP A 256 -10.56 -37.25 7.83
N GLU A 257 -10.46 -38.39 8.51
CA GLU A 257 -11.00 -38.59 9.87
C GLU A 257 -10.28 -37.77 10.96
N ARG A 258 -9.20 -37.07 10.64
CA ARG A 258 -8.37 -36.30 11.59
C ARG A 258 -8.15 -34.84 11.22
N HIS A 259 -8.21 -34.48 9.95
CA HIS A 259 -7.84 -33.14 9.51
C HIS A 259 -9.07 -32.32 9.13
N ILE A 260 -9.19 -31.16 9.76
CA ILE A 260 -10.22 -30.17 9.47
C ILE A 260 -9.56 -29.00 8.74
N LEU A 261 -9.82 -28.86 7.46
CA LEU A 261 -9.45 -27.65 6.71
C LEU A 261 -10.45 -26.54 7.02
N THR A 262 -9.96 -25.46 7.56
CA THR A 262 -10.77 -24.31 7.99
C THR A 262 -10.35 -23.08 7.22
N LYS A 263 -11.33 -22.38 6.63
CA LYS A 263 -11.11 -21.18 5.83
C LYS A 263 -11.68 -19.96 6.51
N PHE A 264 -10.90 -18.89 6.54
CA PHE A 264 -11.28 -17.57 7.00
C PHE A 264 -11.51 -16.60 5.84
N SER A 265 -12.12 -15.44 6.12
CA SER A 265 -12.32 -14.39 5.13
C SER A 265 -10.99 -13.75 4.69
N GLU A 266 -9.95 -13.88 5.50
CA GLU A 266 -8.63 -13.26 5.34
C GLU A 266 -7.55 -13.97 6.15
N GLU A 267 -6.30 -13.52 6.05
CA GLU A 267 -5.17 -14.09 6.79
C GLU A 267 -5.30 -13.82 8.30
N ILE A 268 -5.24 -14.89 9.10
CA ILE A 268 -5.28 -14.82 10.57
C ILE A 268 -3.87 -14.61 11.12
N ASP A 269 -3.74 -13.76 12.14
CA ASP A 269 -2.48 -13.59 12.85
C ASP A 269 -2.01 -14.91 13.46
N THR A 270 -0.72 -15.19 13.34
CA THR A 270 -0.14 -16.45 13.80
C THR A 270 -0.36 -16.69 15.31
N SER A 271 -0.41 -15.62 16.12
CA SER A 271 -0.67 -15.71 17.55
C SER A 271 -2.08 -16.22 17.88
N SER A 272 -3.01 -16.11 16.93
CA SER A 272 -4.38 -16.62 17.03
C SER A 272 -4.54 -18.09 16.62
N ILE A 273 -3.54 -18.67 15.96
CA ILE A 273 -3.56 -20.08 15.53
C ILE A 273 -3.08 -20.95 16.69
N LYS A 274 -3.98 -21.19 17.65
CA LYS A 274 -3.76 -22.02 18.84
C LYS A 274 -4.92 -22.97 18.99
N ALA A 275 -4.65 -24.22 19.39
CA ALA A 275 -5.67 -25.23 19.61
C ALA A 275 -6.79 -24.74 20.54
N ASP A 276 -6.44 -24.03 21.62
CA ASP A 276 -7.38 -23.51 22.63
C ASP A 276 -8.39 -22.48 22.09
N ASN A 277 -8.12 -21.89 20.93
CA ASN A 277 -9.03 -20.93 20.30
C ASN A 277 -10.14 -21.62 19.48
N PHE A 278 -10.11 -22.96 19.41
CA PHE A 278 -11.06 -23.73 18.58
C PHE A 278 -11.66 -24.88 19.37
N ARG A 279 -12.95 -25.16 19.11
CA ARG A 279 -13.62 -26.33 19.68
C ARG A 279 -14.74 -26.81 18.77
N ILE A 280 -15.10 -28.07 18.90
CA ILE A 280 -16.17 -28.71 18.15
C ILE A 280 -17.36 -28.92 19.10
N VAL A 281 -18.54 -28.48 18.66
CA VAL A 281 -19.77 -28.56 19.44
C VAL A 281 -20.90 -29.19 18.62
N ASP A 282 -21.89 -29.72 19.32
CA ASP A 282 -23.14 -30.21 18.73
C ASP A 282 -24.15 -29.08 18.44
N SER A 283 -25.32 -29.42 17.95
CA SER A 283 -26.41 -28.46 17.67
C SER A 283 -26.93 -27.72 18.91
N SER A 284 -26.76 -28.30 20.09
CA SER A 284 -27.12 -27.73 21.41
C SER A 284 -25.97 -26.98 22.06
N ALA A 285 -24.87 -26.78 21.36
CA ALA A 285 -23.62 -26.12 21.84
C ALA A 285 -22.90 -26.89 22.96
N HIS A 286 -23.16 -28.19 23.15
CA HIS A 286 -22.34 -29.01 24.03
C HIS A 286 -21.00 -29.34 23.38
N LEU A 287 -19.94 -29.35 24.16
CA LEU A 287 -18.61 -29.72 23.69
C LEU A 287 -18.59 -31.19 23.24
N VAL A 288 -18.11 -31.42 22.03
CA VAL A 288 -17.90 -32.76 21.46
C VAL A 288 -16.43 -33.14 21.45
N SER A 289 -15.57 -32.20 21.00
CA SER A 289 -14.12 -32.39 21.01
C SER A 289 -13.39 -31.05 21.14
N ASN A 290 -12.28 -31.04 21.85
CA ASN A 290 -11.28 -30.00 21.75
C ASN A 290 -10.42 -30.19 20.48
N ILE A 291 -9.57 -29.23 20.19
CA ILE A 291 -8.56 -29.33 19.15
C ILE A 291 -7.22 -29.70 19.80
N LEU A 292 -6.57 -30.70 19.27
CA LEU A 292 -5.25 -31.17 19.72
C LEU A 292 -4.13 -30.33 19.09
N TYR A 293 -4.23 -30.08 17.78
CA TYR A 293 -3.24 -29.30 17.03
C TYR A 293 -3.91 -28.27 16.12
N ALA A 294 -3.25 -27.13 15.94
CA ALA A 294 -3.66 -26.06 15.03
C ALA A 294 -2.43 -25.49 14.31
N PHE A 295 -2.46 -25.47 12.99
CA PHE A 295 -1.35 -24.96 12.20
C PHE A 295 -1.81 -24.34 10.88
N ARG A 296 -0.95 -23.51 10.30
CA ARG A 296 -1.24 -22.81 9.03
C ARG A 296 -1.17 -23.79 7.84
N SER A 297 -2.17 -23.74 6.97
CA SER A 297 -2.08 -24.41 5.68
C SER A 297 -0.96 -23.79 4.84
N LEU A 298 -0.18 -24.63 4.15
CA LEU A 298 0.86 -24.17 3.24
C LEU A 298 0.32 -23.79 1.84
N ASN A 299 -0.97 -24.06 1.58
CA ASN A 299 -1.60 -23.80 0.28
C ASN A 299 -2.09 -22.36 0.16
N LYS A 300 -2.77 -21.86 1.20
CA LYS A 300 -3.33 -20.50 1.22
C LYS A 300 -3.19 -19.89 2.61
N LYS A 301 -3.00 -18.59 2.63
CA LYS A 301 -2.75 -17.82 3.85
C LYS A 301 -3.98 -17.72 4.75
N GLU A 302 -5.18 -17.71 4.15
CA GLU A 302 -6.46 -17.68 4.84
C GLU A 302 -6.95 -19.05 5.32
N GLU A 303 -6.17 -20.12 5.12
CA GLU A 303 -6.53 -21.48 5.52
C GLU A 303 -5.65 -21.96 6.69
N ILE A 304 -6.27 -22.61 7.66
CA ILE A 304 -5.61 -23.33 8.75
C ILE A 304 -6.10 -24.78 8.78
N VAL A 305 -5.29 -25.65 9.34
CA VAL A 305 -5.62 -27.04 9.59
C VAL A 305 -5.76 -27.27 11.10
N LEU A 306 -6.84 -27.92 11.50
CA LEU A 306 -7.10 -28.28 12.88
C LEU A 306 -7.18 -29.82 12.99
N VAL A 307 -6.66 -30.35 14.05
CA VAL A 307 -6.71 -31.78 14.37
C VAL A 307 -7.53 -31.94 15.64
N PRO A 308 -8.71 -32.58 15.61
CA PRO A 308 -9.52 -32.81 16.81
C PRO A 308 -8.87 -33.82 17.76
N GLU A 309 -9.11 -33.65 19.04
CA GLU A 309 -8.66 -34.58 20.08
C GLU A 309 -9.38 -35.93 19.95
N GLU A 310 -10.70 -35.88 19.74
CA GLU A 310 -11.55 -37.06 19.62
C GLU A 310 -11.93 -37.33 18.16
N LYS A 311 -12.16 -38.60 17.84
CA LYS A 311 -12.67 -39.02 16.53
C LYS A 311 -14.13 -38.60 16.39
N LEU A 312 -14.51 -37.96 15.29
CA LEU A 312 -15.84 -37.43 15.06
C LEU A 312 -16.70 -38.43 14.28
N ASN A 313 -18.01 -38.44 14.56
CA ASN A 313 -18.95 -39.31 13.88
C ASN A 313 -19.63 -38.57 12.70
N PRO A 314 -19.54 -39.06 11.44
CA PRO A 314 -20.13 -38.42 10.27
C PRO A 314 -21.66 -38.25 10.32
N SER A 315 -22.35 -39.02 11.17
CA SER A 315 -23.80 -38.89 11.33
C SER A 315 -24.23 -37.73 12.23
N ASP A 316 -23.29 -37.10 12.95
CA ASP A 316 -23.58 -36.02 13.89
C ASP A 316 -23.60 -34.67 13.18
N GLN A 317 -24.53 -33.80 13.57
CA GLN A 317 -24.55 -32.42 13.13
C GLN A 317 -23.62 -31.58 13.99
N LEU A 318 -22.40 -31.41 13.54
CA LEU A 318 -21.34 -30.73 14.28
C LEU A 318 -21.03 -29.33 13.74
N PHE A 319 -20.45 -28.55 14.60
CA PHE A 319 -20.04 -27.18 14.29
C PHE A 319 -18.64 -26.91 14.84
N LEU A 320 -17.83 -26.19 14.05
CA LEU A 320 -16.59 -25.58 14.53
C LEU A 320 -16.89 -24.20 15.10
N VAL A 321 -16.38 -23.94 16.30
CA VAL A 321 -16.39 -22.62 16.95
C VAL A 321 -14.96 -22.14 17.03
N ALA A 322 -14.71 -20.92 16.53
CA ALA A 322 -13.45 -20.21 16.69
C ALA A 322 -13.66 -19.01 17.64
N GLU A 323 -12.74 -18.78 18.56
CA GLU A 323 -12.85 -17.72 19.56
C GLU A 323 -11.56 -16.90 19.65
N ASN A 324 -11.73 -15.59 19.90
CA ASN A 324 -10.64 -14.64 20.16
C ASN A 324 -9.51 -14.69 19.12
N PHE A 325 -9.88 -14.69 17.86
CA PHE A 325 -8.94 -14.68 16.75
C PHE A 325 -8.87 -13.28 16.08
N SER A 326 -7.71 -12.92 15.61
CA SER A 326 -7.44 -11.65 14.94
C SER A 326 -6.81 -11.85 13.57
N ASP A 327 -6.96 -10.85 12.70
CA ASP A 327 -6.17 -10.72 11.48
C ASP A 327 -4.76 -10.16 11.79
N ILE A 328 -3.98 -9.94 10.73
CA ILE A 328 -2.63 -9.38 10.83
C ILE A 328 -2.63 -7.87 11.16
N GLU A 329 -3.73 -7.15 10.95
CA GLU A 329 -3.96 -5.75 11.29
C GLU A 329 -4.42 -5.58 12.76
N GLY A 330 -4.81 -6.66 13.43
CA GLY A 330 -5.22 -6.67 14.83
C GLY A 330 -6.72 -6.47 15.05
N ASN A 331 -7.56 -6.63 14.00
CA ASN A 331 -9.01 -6.65 14.17
C ASN A 331 -9.45 -7.98 14.79
N VAL A 332 -10.06 -7.92 15.96
CA VAL A 332 -10.42 -9.11 16.74
C VAL A 332 -11.87 -9.52 16.50
N ASN A 333 -12.08 -10.79 16.14
CA ASN A 333 -13.37 -11.45 16.24
C ASN A 333 -13.43 -12.26 17.55
N LYS A 334 -14.45 -11.99 18.37
CA LYS A 334 -14.60 -12.65 19.68
C LYS A 334 -15.07 -14.09 19.56
N SER A 335 -15.96 -14.38 18.63
CA SER A 335 -16.46 -15.73 18.38
C SER A 335 -17.19 -15.81 17.05
N ASP A 336 -16.97 -16.92 16.34
CA ASP A 336 -17.68 -17.27 15.12
C ASP A 336 -17.92 -18.77 15.07
N LYS A 337 -18.95 -19.21 14.32
CA LYS A 337 -19.38 -20.59 14.26
C LYS A 337 -19.83 -20.97 12.86
N VAL A 338 -19.34 -22.09 12.34
CA VAL A 338 -19.77 -22.68 11.06
C VAL A 338 -20.10 -24.15 11.21
N SER A 339 -20.91 -24.69 10.29
CA SER A 339 -21.15 -26.13 10.22
C SER A 339 -19.86 -26.86 9.82
N LEU A 340 -19.60 -27.99 10.46
CA LEU A 340 -18.48 -28.87 10.16
C LEU A 340 -18.97 -30.05 9.32
N ILE A 341 -18.40 -30.20 8.13
CA ILE A 341 -18.62 -31.40 7.30
C ILE A 341 -17.64 -32.48 7.76
N VAL A 342 -18.16 -33.56 8.34
CA VAL A 342 -17.35 -34.65 8.90
C VAL A 342 -17.04 -35.68 7.84
N SER A 343 -15.80 -36.20 7.83
CA SER A 343 -15.33 -37.27 6.96
C SER A 343 -14.91 -38.49 7.81
N ASP A 344 -15.20 -39.69 7.34
CA ASP A 344 -14.72 -40.97 7.89
C ASP A 344 -13.61 -41.59 7.05
N ARG A 345 -13.09 -40.87 6.08
CA ARG A 345 -11.96 -41.30 5.27
C ARG A 345 -10.74 -41.50 6.17
N ALA A 346 -10.24 -42.76 6.20
CA ALA A 346 -9.08 -43.05 7.03
C ALA A 346 -7.85 -42.19 6.63
N ASP A 347 -7.19 -41.62 7.64
CA ASP A 347 -5.87 -41.03 7.47
C ASP A 347 -4.81 -42.13 7.58
N THR A 348 -4.13 -42.38 6.47
CA THR A 348 -3.06 -43.38 6.33
C THR A 348 -1.78 -42.77 5.86
N THR A 349 -1.68 -41.43 5.87
CA THR A 349 -0.54 -40.69 5.36
C THR A 349 0.40 -40.37 6.51
N SER A 350 1.68 -40.65 6.33
CA SER A 350 2.69 -40.18 7.25
C SER A 350 3.14 -38.77 6.91
N ILE A 351 3.59 -38.04 7.93
CA ILE A 351 4.08 -36.66 7.84
C ILE A 351 5.15 -36.50 6.80
N LYS A 352 5.04 -35.47 5.97
CA LYS A 352 6.02 -35.11 4.94
C LYS A 352 6.58 -33.74 5.18
N LEU A 353 7.88 -33.60 4.97
CA LEU A 353 8.52 -32.32 4.92
C LEU A 353 8.23 -31.68 3.57
N VAL A 354 7.62 -30.47 3.58
CA VAL A 354 7.14 -29.78 2.37
C VAL A 354 8.08 -28.66 1.95
N LYS A 355 8.58 -27.88 2.92
CA LYS A 355 9.36 -26.69 2.64
C LYS A 355 10.46 -26.48 3.68
N THR A 356 11.57 -25.87 3.27
CA THR A 356 12.64 -25.45 4.16
C THR A 356 13.05 -24.00 3.92
N HIS A 357 13.48 -23.34 4.99
CA HIS A 357 14.26 -22.13 4.91
C HIS A 357 15.49 -22.30 5.83
N PRO A 358 16.72 -22.22 5.29
CA PRO A 358 17.07 -21.97 3.89
C PRO A 358 16.66 -23.13 2.96
N GLN A 359 16.62 -22.86 1.67
CA GLN A 359 16.53 -23.93 0.67
C GLN A 359 17.87 -24.68 0.57
N SER A 360 17.84 -25.90 0.07
CA SER A 360 19.07 -26.69 -0.11
C SER A 360 20.08 -25.95 -1.01
N ASN A 361 21.33 -25.93 -0.58
CA ASN A 361 22.46 -25.23 -1.20
C ASN A 361 22.34 -23.69 -1.25
N SER A 362 21.40 -23.08 -0.52
CA SER A 362 21.33 -21.64 -0.38
C SER A 362 22.19 -21.12 0.78
N LYS A 363 22.32 -19.81 0.90
CA LYS A 363 23.09 -19.14 1.94
C LYS A 363 22.20 -18.55 3.03
N ILE A 364 22.66 -18.59 4.29
CA ILE A 364 22.03 -17.92 5.42
C ILE A 364 23.02 -17.04 6.18
N ASP A 365 22.50 -16.11 6.97
CA ASP A 365 23.34 -15.31 7.85
C ASP A 365 23.94 -16.18 8.97
N PHE A 366 25.25 -16.06 9.19
CA PHE A 366 25.96 -16.80 10.22
C PHE A 366 25.77 -16.24 11.64
N LEU A 367 25.27 -14.98 11.79
CA LEU A 367 25.01 -14.37 13.08
C LEU A 367 23.60 -14.62 13.61
N ASP A 368 22.59 -14.59 12.74
CA ASP A 368 21.18 -14.86 13.06
C ASP A 368 20.64 -15.98 12.17
N SER A 369 21.26 -17.15 12.30
CA SER A 369 20.88 -18.33 11.53
C SER A 369 19.54 -18.87 12.04
N LYS A 370 18.50 -18.78 11.22
CA LYS A 370 17.18 -19.37 11.47
C LYS A 370 16.91 -20.43 10.41
N ILE A 371 16.70 -21.66 10.85
CA ILE A 371 16.36 -22.76 9.95
C ILE A 371 14.93 -23.17 10.25
N LEU A 372 14.04 -22.99 9.28
CA LEU A 372 12.62 -23.35 9.38
C LEU A 372 12.35 -24.58 8.51
N ILE A 373 11.67 -25.53 9.10
CA ILE A 373 11.21 -26.76 8.45
C ILE A 373 9.70 -26.82 8.56
N TYR A 374 9.01 -26.93 7.44
CA TYR A 374 7.56 -26.96 7.35
C TYR A 374 7.10 -28.36 6.95
N PHE A 375 6.17 -28.89 7.71
CA PHE A 375 5.53 -30.17 7.45
C PHE A 375 4.10 -29.97 6.95
N ASP A 376 3.55 -31.00 6.28
CA ASP A 376 2.16 -31.02 5.83
C ASP A 376 1.16 -31.38 6.93
N ASP A 377 1.66 -31.83 8.07
CA ASP A 377 0.87 -32.26 9.22
C ASP A 377 1.54 -31.90 10.55
N ALA A 378 0.74 -31.86 11.61
CA ALA A 378 1.19 -31.68 12.99
C ALA A 378 1.85 -32.95 13.52
N PHE A 379 2.73 -32.78 14.50
CA PHE A 379 3.46 -33.88 15.11
C PHE A 379 3.59 -33.73 16.61
N GLU A 380 3.76 -34.87 17.30
CA GLU A 380 4.08 -34.93 18.72
C GLU A 380 5.45 -34.29 18.99
N LYS A 381 5.50 -33.35 19.93
CA LYS A 381 6.72 -32.55 20.22
C LYS A 381 7.71 -33.23 21.14
N GLU A 382 7.30 -34.31 21.79
CA GLU A 382 8.20 -35.06 22.68
C GLU A 382 9.35 -35.69 21.86
N ASN A 383 10.54 -35.67 22.42
CA ASN A 383 11.75 -36.28 21.85
C ASN A 383 12.26 -35.72 20.50
N ILE A 384 11.66 -34.68 19.95
CA ILE A 384 12.10 -34.06 18.68
C ILE A 384 13.57 -33.55 18.79
N ASN A 385 14.02 -33.16 19.96
CA ASN A 385 15.43 -32.80 20.19
C ASN A 385 16.41 -33.91 19.80
N ASN A 386 16.00 -35.17 19.85
CA ASN A 386 16.84 -36.32 19.48
C ASN A 386 16.85 -36.57 17.97
N ALA A 387 15.83 -36.06 17.25
CA ALA A 387 15.67 -36.21 15.83
C ALA A 387 16.62 -35.29 15.03
N VAL A 388 17.03 -34.16 15.62
CA VAL A 388 17.69 -33.06 14.90
C VAL A 388 19.17 -33.03 15.18
N ARG A 389 19.99 -33.01 14.14
CA ARG A 389 21.46 -32.88 14.22
C ARG A 389 21.95 -31.88 13.21
N LEU A 390 22.59 -30.82 13.69
CA LEU A 390 23.31 -29.87 12.87
C LEU A 390 24.82 -30.17 12.97
N ASN A 391 25.46 -30.39 11.86
CA ASN A 391 26.90 -30.63 11.78
C ASN A 391 27.56 -29.64 10.82
N ASP A 392 28.81 -29.34 11.08
CA ASP A 392 29.67 -28.67 10.10
C ASP A 392 30.19 -29.66 9.04
N SER A 393 30.92 -29.16 8.02
CA SER A 393 31.48 -29.98 6.95
C SER A 393 32.56 -30.98 7.41
N LEU A 394 33.09 -30.83 8.61
CA LEU A 394 34.05 -31.76 9.22
C LEU A 394 33.35 -32.80 10.10
N GLY A 395 32.02 -32.75 10.25
CA GLY A 395 31.24 -33.65 11.08
C GLY A 395 31.12 -33.22 12.55
N ASN A 396 31.63 -32.06 12.93
CA ASN A 396 31.47 -31.55 14.30
C ASN A 396 30.03 -31.13 14.57
N LYS A 397 29.47 -31.59 15.70
CA LYS A 397 28.10 -31.27 16.10
C LYS A 397 28.00 -29.82 16.58
N ILE A 398 27.02 -29.09 16.04
CA ILE A 398 26.64 -27.73 16.46
C ILE A 398 25.42 -27.82 17.37
N PRO A 399 25.50 -27.29 18.61
CA PRO A 399 24.35 -27.27 19.48
C PRO A 399 23.27 -26.31 18.99
N VAL A 400 22.01 -26.74 19.04
CA VAL A 400 20.86 -26.00 18.56
C VAL A 400 19.79 -25.87 19.61
N ASN A 401 19.00 -24.79 19.55
CA ASN A 401 17.74 -24.66 20.23
C ASN A 401 16.60 -24.93 19.24
N ILE A 402 15.60 -25.68 19.66
CA ILE A 402 14.43 -26.04 18.86
C ILE A 402 13.19 -25.41 19.47
N SER A 403 12.37 -24.81 18.65
CA SER A 403 11.07 -24.25 19.02
C SER A 403 10.05 -24.47 17.91
N PHE A 404 8.77 -24.35 18.24
CA PHE A 404 7.65 -24.65 17.36
C PHE A 404 6.81 -23.39 17.19
N PRO A 405 6.93 -22.67 16.05
CA PRO A 405 6.08 -21.53 15.73
C PRO A 405 4.58 -21.88 15.67
N ASP A 406 4.27 -23.07 15.15
CA ASP A 406 2.97 -23.73 15.18
C ASP A 406 3.15 -25.24 15.35
N ASP A 407 2.07 -26.03 15.20
CA ASP A 407 2.13 -27.47 15.44
C ASP A 407 2.72 -28.29 14.28
N ALA A 408 2.94 -27.66 13.11
CA ALA A 408 3.54 -28.29 11.92
C ALA A 408 4.87 -27.62 11.48
N THR A 409 5.39 -26.67 12.27
CA THR A 409 6.61 -25.93 11.92
C THR A 409 7.70 -26.08 12.98
N LEU A 410 8.89 -26.44 12.52
CA LEU A 410 10.09 -26.56 13.36
C LEU A 410 11.02 -25.37 13.10
N LEU A 411 11.37 -24.61 14.13
CA LEU A 411 12.39 -23.57 14.10
C LEU A 411 13.63 -24.03 14.85
N ILE A 412 14.74 -24.13 14.13
CA ILE A 412 16.05 -24.56 14.64
C ILE A 412 16.98 -23.36 14.64
N LYS A 413 17.53 -23.00 15.78
CA LYS A 413 18.52 -21.92 15.94
C LYS A 413 19.80 -22.48 16.55
N PRO A 414 20.96 -22.29 15.90
CA PRO A 414 22.26 -22.59 16.52
C PRO A 414 22.42 -21.77 17.80
N LEU A 415 22.92 -22.39 18.87
CA LEU A 415 23.22 -21.70 20.15
C LEU A 415 24.45 -20.79 20.05
N LEU A 416 25.32 -21.05 19.07
CA LEU A 416 26.54 -20.30 18.83
C LEU A 416 26.49 -19.72 17.40
N LYS A 417 27.20 -18.63 17.19
CA LYS A 417 27.41 -18.07 15.84
C LYS A 417 28.05 -19.11 14.94
N LEU A 418 27.50 -19.29 13.76
CA LEU A 418 28.07 -20.19 12.79
C LEU A 418 29.36 -19.61 12.19
N LYS A 419 30.23 -20.46 11.65
CA LYS A 419 31.42 -20.03 10.95
C LYS A 419 31.04 -19.39 9.60
N PRO A 420 31.53 -18.19 9.25
CA PRO A 420 31.25 -17.57 7.95
C PRO A 420 31.86 -18.36 6.79
N ASP A 421 31.24 -18.27 5.59
CA ASP A 421 31.66 -18.94 4.35
C ASP A 421 31.91 -20.44 4.54
N TYR A 422 30.99 -21.11 5.20
CA TYR A 422 31.18 -22.48 5.61
C TYR A 422 29.94 -23.34 5.35
N ASN A 423 30.15 -24.62 5.06
CA ASN A 423 29.08 -25.57 4.77
C ASN A 423 28.59 -26.26 6.05
N PHE A 424 27.28 -26.42 6.14
CA PHE A 424 26.59 -27.12 7.20
C PHE A 424 25.61 -28.14 6.65
N ILE A 425 25.37 -29.18 7.43
CA ILE A 425 24.42 -30.25 7.11
C ILE A 425 23.49 -30.41 8.31
N LEU A 426 22.23 -30.12 8.10
CA LEU A 426 21.16 -30.46 9.02
C LEU A 426 20.60 -31.84 8.66
N SER A 427 20.59 -32.75 9.60
CA SER A 427 19.96 -34.08 9.44
C SER A 427 18.78 -34.17 10.38
N ILE A 428 17.63 -34.60 9.88
CA ILE A 428 16.40 -34.81 10.64
C ILE A 428 15.95 -36.25 10.44
N ASN A 429 15.88 -37.01 11.53
CA ASN A 429 15.35 -38.37 11.53
C ASN A 429 13.82 -38.30 11.66
N LEU A 430 13.10 -38.55 10.57
CA LEU A 430 11.66 -38.44 10.50
C LEU A 430 10.92 -39.54 11.30
N ASN A 431 11.61 -40.59 11.75
CA ASN A 431 11.00 -41.62 12.60
C ASN A 431 10.59 -41.10 13.99
N TYR A 432 11.07 -39.92 14.40
CA TYR A 432 10.66 -39.26 15.63
C TYR A 432 9.41 -38.39 15.48
N PHE A 433 8.92 -38.21 14.25
CA PHE A 433 7.73 -37.41 13.95
C PHE A 433 6.54 -38.34 13.78
N GLU A 434 5.63 -38.26 14.71
CA GLU A 434 4.42 -39.05 14.78
C GLU A 434 3.21 -38.13 14.71
N ASP A 435 2.27 -38.42 13.79
CA ASP A 435 1.01 -37.68 13.70
C ASP A 435 0.01 -38.13 14.78
N ALA A 436 -1.18 -37.53 14.77
CA ALA A 436 -2.24 -37.84 15.72
C ALA A 436 -2.80 -39.27 15.60
N ASN A 437 -2.50 -40.01 14.52
CA ASN A 437 -2.90 -41.40 14.29
C ASN A 437 -1.76 -42.40 14.53
N GLY A 438 -0.56 -41.93 14.84
CA GLY A 438 0.62 -42.77 15.04
C GLY A 438 1.35 -43.14 13.74
N ASN A 439 1.03 -42.48 12.61
CA ASN A 439 1.75 -42.72 11.36
C ASN A 439 3.14 -42.11 11.43
N LYS A 440 4.14 -42.85 10.97
CA LYS A 440 5.57 -42.45 10.96
C LYS A 440 6.23 -42.72 9.63
N THR A 441 7.29 -41.98 9.36
CA THR A 441 8.15 -42.21 8.19
C THR A 441 9.55 -42.61 8.65
N ASP A 442 10.00 -43.81 8.26
CA ASP A 442 11.38 -44.25 8.56
C ASP A 442 12.34 -43.74 7.46
N SER A 443 12.75 -42.50 7.62
CA SER A 443 13.70 -41.86 6.70
C SER A 443 14.48 -40.75 7.39
N ILE A 444 15.61 -40.37 6.81
CA ILE A 444 16.45 -39.27 7.27
C ILE A 444 16.46 -38.20 6.17
N PHE A 445 15.95 -37.01 6.53
CA PHE A 445 16.06 -35.84 5.67
C PHE A 445 17.40 -35.13 5.91
N GLN A 446 18.03 -34.64 4.82
CA GLN A 446 19.24 -33.85 4.90
C GLN A 446 19.10 -32.53 4.15
N LEU A 447 19.40 -31.44 4.84
CA LEU A 447 19.48 -30.09 4.28
C LEU A 447 20.93 -29.61 4.32
N LYS A 448 21.49 -29.33 3.14
CA LYS A 448 22.83 -28.73 3.02
C LYS A 448 22.67 -27.25 2.75
N PHE A 449 23.41 -26.43 3.49
CA PHE A 449 23.41 -24.98 3.27
C PHE A 449 24.79 -24.39 3.57
N LEU A 450 25.01 -23.17 3.08
CA LEU A 450 26.22 -22.38 3.34
C LEU A 450 25.86 -21.20 4.25
N THR A 451 26.86 -20.68 4.93
CA THR A 451 26.75 -19.37 5.56
C THR A 451 27.30 -18.27 4.63
N LEU A 452 26.76 -17.06 4.78
CA LEU A 452 27.32 -15.89 4.13
C LEU A 452 28.76 -15.65 4.58
N SER A 453 29.61 -15.10 3.70
CA SER A 453 31.01 -14.79 4.00
C SER A 453 31.14 -13.55 4.91
N GLY A 454 30.11 -12.69 4.92
CA GLY A 454 30.13 -11.36 5.51
C GLY A 454 30.59 -10.28 4.53
N LEU A 455 31.12 -10.68 3.38
CA LEU A 455 31.56 -9.76 2.31
C LEU A 455 30.39 -9.27 1.44
N GLU A 456 29.22 -9.88 1.58
CA GLU A 456 27.96 -9.49 0.95
C GLU A 456 27.34 -8.26 1.60
N PHE A 457 27.75 -7.96 2.83
CA PHE A 457 27.20 -6.86 3.61
C PHE A 457 27.95 -5.54 3.38
N THR A 458 27.24 -4.48 3.68
CA THR A 458 27.73 -3.10 3.73
C THR A 458 27.28 -2.45 5.03
N GLY A 459 27.51 -1.15 5.18
CA GLY A 459 27.05 -0.35 6.29
C GLY A 459 26.68 1.06 5.84
N LEU A 460 26.01 1.77 6.71
CA LEU A 460 25.65 3.18 6.57
C LEU A 460 25.84 3.86 7.91
N SER A 461 26.53 5.01 7.94
CA SER A 461 26.65 5.82 9.14
C SER A 461 26.59 7.32 8.83
N GLY A 462 26.16 8.10 9.80
CA GLY A 462 26.01 9.53 9.64
C GLY A 462 25.52 10.23 10.88
N LYS A 463 24.99 11.44 10.68
CA LYS A 463 24.43 12.28 11.74
C LYS A 463 23.06 12.82 11.36
N VAL A 464 22.18 12.93 12.35
CA VAL A 464 20.94 13.72 12.26
C VAL A 464 21.17 15.11 12.84
N THR A 465 20.52 16.15 12.30
CA THR A 465 20.69 17.52 12.77
C THR A 465 20.00 17.84 14.09
N VAL A 466 19.10 16.97 14.55
CA VAL A 466 18.38 17.12 15.82
C VAL A 466 18.77 16.01 16.80
N GLN A 467 18.83 16.36 18.08
CA GLN A 467 18.98 15.40 19.17
C GLN A 467 17.58 15.12 19.74
N ASP A 468 17.03 13.98 19.36
CA ASP A 468 15.72 13.51 19.83
C ASP A 468 15.81 12.00 20.10
N SER A 469 15.71 11.63 21.37
CA SER A 469 15.79 10.21 21.79
C SER A 469 14.58 9.38 21.39
N SER A 470 13.49 10.02 20.95
CA SER A 470 12.32 9.32 20.38
C SER A 470 12.49 9.00 18.89
N LEU A 471 13.56 9.51 18.25
CA LEU A 471 13.77 9.32 16.83
C LEU A 471 14.21 7.89 16.50
N VAL A 472 13.47 7.25 15.62
CA VAL A 472 13.82 5.95 15.03
C VAL A 472 14.11 6.16 13.55
N LEU A 473 15.31 5.80 13.12
CA LEU A 473 15.72 5.80 11.72
C LEU A 473 15.40 4.45 11.10
N VAL A 474 14.88 4.48 9.88
CA VAL A 474 14.51 3.30 9.11
C VAL A 474 15.22 3.34 7.76
N LEU A 475 15.94 2.27 7.46
CA LEU A 475 16.54 2.03 6.15
C LEU A 475 15.73 0.95 5.46
N GLU A 476 14.94 1.32 4.47
CA GLU A 476 13.96 0.48 3.77
C GLU A 476 14.42 0.18 2.35
N SER A 477 14.46 -1.11 1.96
CA SER A 477 14.82 -1.49 0.60
C SER A 477 13.75 -1.06 -0.42
N THR A 478 14.16 -0.38 -1.49
CA THR A 478 13.23 0.07 -2.55
C THR A 478 12.70 -1.08 -3.40
N ASN A 479 13.45 -2.19 -3.47
CA ASN A 479 13.08 -3.40 -4.23
C ASN A 479 12.27 -4.41 -3.41
N ASN A 480 12.42 -4.39 -2.08
CA ASN A 480 11.71 -5.26 -1.15
C ASN A 480 11.31 -4.46 0.09
N PRO A 481 10.12 -3.84 0.12
CA PRO A 481 9.67 -2.98 1.22
C PRO A 481 9.56 -3.70 2.58
N ASP A 482 9.44 -5.03 2.60
CA ASP A 482 9.43 -5.80 3.84
C ASP A 482 10.82 -5.86 4.50
N LYS A 483 11.87 -5.57 3.72
CA LYS A 483 13.23 -5.56 4.22
C LYS A 483 13.59 -4.19 4.76
N LYS A 484 13.55 -4.06 6.10
CA LYS A 484 13.81 -2.83 6.83
C LYS A 484 14.85 -3.07 7.92
N TYR A 485 15.70 -2.07 8.11
CA TYR A 485 16.65 -2.00 9.21
C TYR A 485 16.29 -0.80 10.07
N PHE A 486 16.37 -0.95 11.37
CA PHE A 486 15.98 0.07 12.33
C PHE A 486 17.16 0.49 13.19
N HIS A 487 17.27 1.79 13.45
CA HIS A 487 18.22 2.35 14.40
C HIS A 487 17.51 3.36 15.29
N LYS A 488 17.43 3.08 16.59
CA LYS A 488 16.88 4.02 17.56
C LYS A 488 17.97 5.02 17.94
N ALA A 489 17.72 6.30 17.72
CA ALA A 489 18.65 7.35 18.07
C ALA A 489 18.87 7.34 19.58
N ALA A 490 20.15 7.39 19.97
CA ALA A 490 20.52 7.64 21.35
C ALA A 490 20.50 9.16 21.63
N SER A 491 21.01 9.56 22.79
CA SER A 491 21.23 10.99 23.10
C SER A 491 22.27 11.68 22.19
N SER A 492 22.97 10.93 21.34
CA SER A 492 23.85 11.46 20.30
C SER A 492 23.11 11.66 18.97
N SER A 493 23.61 12.58 18.16
CA SER A 493 23.10 12.77 16.80
C SER A 493 23.60 11.70 15.81
N ASP A 494 24.54 10.84 16.23
CA ASP A 494 25.14 9.84 15.36
C ASP A 494 24.22 8.64 15.17
N PHE A 495 24.20 8.06 13.98
CA PHE A 495 23.52 6.82 13.69
C PHE A 495 24.41 5.88 12.86
N SER A 496 24.19 4.58 13.02
CA SER A 496 24.84 3.58 12.18
C SER A 496 23.92 2.36 11.95
N PHE A 497 23.99 1.87 10.72
CA PHE A 497 23.41 0.59 10.32
C PHE A 497 24.56 -0.30 9.90
N GLU A 498 24.64 -1.45 10.52
CA GLU A 498 25.66 -2.46 10.23
C GLU A 498 25.03 -3.68 9.56
N ARG A 499 25.81 -4.40 8.78
CA ARG A 499 25.38 -5.64 8.13
C ARG A 499 24.13 -5.49 7.26
N ILE A 500 24.09 -4.44 6.47
CA ILE A 500 23.06 -4.20 5.48
C ILE A 500 23.41 -5.01 4.23
N GLU A 501 22.48 -5.73 3.65
CA GLU A 501 22.69 -6.30 2.33
C GLU A 501 22.83 -5.21 1.28
N ALA A 502 23.70 -5.42 0.29
CA ALA A 502 23.86 -4.47 -0.80
C ALA A 502 22.55 -4.27 -1.58
N GLY A 503 22.26 -3.03 -1.98
CA GLY A 503 21.01 -2.69 -2.67
C GLY A 503 20.70 -1.21 -2.64
N THR A 504 19.53 -0.84 -3.16
CA THR A 504 19.04 0.53 -3.13
C THR A 504 18.04 0.68 -1.99
N TYR A 505 18.23 1.74 -1.22
CA TYR A 505 17.48 2.00 0.00
C TYR A 505 16.95 3.42 0.08
N ARG A 506 15.81 3.57 0.72
CA ARG A 506 15.29 4.84 1.21
C ARG A 506 15.58 4.95 2.70
N LEU A 507 16.20 6.06 3.11
CA LEU A 507 16.39 6.40 4.52
C LEU A 507 15.28 7.37 4.94
N TRP A 508 14.63 7.07 6.06
CA TRP A 508 13.65 7.95 6.67
C TRP A 508 13.68 7.79 8.19
N ALA A 509 13.03 8.67 8.91
CA ALA A 509 12.99 8.64 10.36
C ALA A 509 11.62 9.07 10.87
N PHE A 510 11.22 8.62 12.06
CA PHE A 510 9.99 9.03 12.72
C PHE A 510 10.19 9.24 14.21
N GLN A 511 9.31 10.05 14.82
CA GLN A 511 9.25 10.27 16.25
C GLN A 511 8.37 9.20 16.90
N ASP A 512 9.00 8.16 17.45
CA ASP A 512 8.34 7.07 18.19
C ASP A 512 7.90 7.58 19.57
N LYS A 513 6.70 8.16 19.65
CA LYS A 513 6.18 8.78 20.88
C LYS A 513 5.67 7.76 21.89
N ASN A 514 5.25 6.60 21.43
CA ASN A 514 4.72 5.52 22.27
C ASN A 514 5.77 4.46 22.66
N ASN A 515 7.00 4.56 22.11
CA ASN A 515 8.13 3.66 22.33
C ASN A 515 7.89 2.19 21.91
N ASP A 516 7.08 1.96 20.89
CA ASP A 516 6.82 0.60 20.37
C ASP A 516 7.77 0.19 19.23
N GLY A 517 8.60 1.13 18.74
CA GLY A 517 9.56 0.91 17.66
C GLY A 517 8.93 0.80 16.28
N LYS A 518 7.65 1.12 16.13
CA LYS A 518 6.89 1.07 14.88
C LYS A 518 6.32 2.44 14.54
N TYR A 519 6.31 2.79 13.27
CA TYR A 519 5.66 4.02 12.81
C TYR A 519 4.14 3.89 12.96
N ASN A 520 3.53 4.83 13.68
CA ASN A 520 2.10 4.91 13.83
C ASN A 520 1.50 5.85 12.77
N TYR A 521 0.73 5.29 11.86
CA TYR A 521 0.04 6.02 10.80
C TYR A 521 -1.09 6.94 11.31
N GLY A 522 -1.43 6.88 12.61
CA GLY A 522 -2.62 7.52 13.15
C GLY A 522 -3.89 6.72 12.85
N TRP A 523 -5.04 7.30 13.18
CA TRP A 523 -6.33 6.65 12.91
C TRP A 523 -7.43 7.70 12.75
N PHE A 524 -8.44 7.41 11.95
CA PHE A 524 -9.49 8.36 11.61
C PHE A 524 -10.71 8.31 12.54
N ALA A 525 -11.02 7.16 13.16
CA ALA A 525 -12.20 7.01 14.05
C ALA A 525 -12.01 5.89 15.11
N PRO A 526 -11.83 6.19 16.42
CA PRO A 526 -11.65 7.54 16.96
C PRO A 526 -10.36 8.19 16.45
N PHE A 527 -10.38 9.49 16.22
CA PHE A 527 -9.25 10.20 15.63
C PHE A 527 -7.99 10.14 16.52
N ARG A 528 -6.87 9.83 15.90
CA ARG A 528 -5.53 9.85 16.49
C ARG A 528 -4.53 10.35 15.46
N PHE A 529 -3.69 11.31 15.83
CA PHE A 529 -2.62 11.80 14.96
C PHE A 529 -1.64 10.67 14.60
N SER A 530 -1.03 10.79 13.42
CA SER A 530 0.14 9.99 13.06
C SER A 530 1.37 10.48 13.83
N GLU A 531 2.45 9.73 13.74
CA GLU A 531 3.75 10.22 14.16
C GLU A 531 4.37 11.11 13.09
N LYS A 532 5.14 12.13 13.53
CA LYS A 532 5.89 12.98 12.60
C LYS A 532 7.04 12.19 12.01
N PHE A 533 7.19 12.26 10.70
CA PHE A 533 8.28 11.57 10.02
C PHE A 533 9.05 12.51 9.08
N TYR A 534 10.24 12.10 8.70
CA TYR A 534 11.18 12.80 7.85
C TYR A 534 11.77 11.83 6.85
N VAL A 535 11.98 12.26 5.61
CA VAL A 535 12.54 11.40 4.56
C VAL A 535 13.82 12.04 4.05
N TYR A 536 14.88 11.25 3.97
CA TYR A 536 16.12 11.68 3.32
C TYR A 536 15.85 11.86 1.81
N PRO A 537 16.29 12.96 1.20
CA PRO A 537 15.82 13.34 -0.14
C PRO A 537 16.28 12.38 -1.25
N GLU A 538 17.38 11.65 -1.06
CA GLU A 538 18.00 10.82 -2.07
C GLU A 538 17.86 9.32 -1.74
N GLU A 539 17.74 8.50 -2.77
CA GLU A 539 17.90 7.05 -2.62
C GLU A 539 19.38 6.69 -2.46
N LEU A 540 19.66 5.79 -1.54
CA LEU A 540 21.01 5.36 -1.19
C LEU A 540 21.35 4.05 -1.90
N ASN A 541 22.32 4.06 -2.78
CA ASN A 541 22.85 2.84 -3.43
C ASN A 541 24.03 2.29 -2.62
N LEU A 542 23.77 1.27 -1.81
CA LEU A 542 24.75 0.66 -0.93
C LEU A 542 25.43 -0.53 -1.61
N ARG A 543 26.76 -0.45 -1.77
CA ARG A 543 27.56 -1.46 -2.45
C ARG A 543 28.19 -2.43 -1.44
N PRO A 544 28.37 -3.74 -1.81
CA PRO A 544 29.02 -4.70 -0.92
C PRO A 544 30.40 -4.22 -0.48
N ARG A 545 30.78 -4.47 0.75
CA ARG A 545 32.10 -4.14 1.33
C ARG A 545 32.42 -2.65 1.44
N TRP A 546 31.51 -1.77 1.08
CA TRP A 546 31.72 -0.33 1.10
C TRP A 546 30.71 0.33 2.03
N THR A 547 31.14 0.67 3.23
CA THR A 547 30.31 1.43 4.16
C THR A 547 30.22 2.86 3.70
N LEU A 548 29.00 3.37 3.53
CA LEU A 548 28.73 4.77 3.28
C LEU A 548 28.80 5.53 4.62
N THR A 549 29.74 6.48 4.74
CA THR A 549 29.97 7.25 5.98
C THR A 549 29.61 8.72 5.79
N ASP A 550 29.58 9.45 6.90
CA ASP A 550 29.42 10.90 6.94
C ASP A 550 28.13 11.44 6.32
N LEU A 551 27.07 10.62 6.28
CA LEU A 551 25.78 11.07 5.81
C LEU A 551 25.20 12.10 6.78
N LEU A 552 24.75 13.26 6.27
CA LEU A 552 24.05 14.26 7.05
C LEU A 552 22.55 14.19 6.74
N PHE A 553 21.76 13.71 7.67
CA PHE A 553 20.31 13.74 7.57
C PHE A 553 19.75 15.00 8.21
N GLN A 554 19.40 15.98 7.38
CA GLN A 554 18.80 17.23 7.84
C GLN A 554 17.35 16.99 8.25
N ILE A 555 17.04 17.24 9.50
CA ILE A 555 15.70 17.19 10.06
C ILE A 555 15.36 18.60 10.53
N GLU A 556 14.32 19.17 9.95
CA GLU A 556 13.79 20.47 10.36
C GLU A 556 12.84 20.26 11.54
N LYS A 557 12.96 21.15 12.56
CA LYS A 557 12.14 21.07 13.79
C LYS A 557 10.68 21.40 13.56
#